data_4b877d2cdd752cb6770db34cb35b0434
#
_entry.id   4b877d2cdd752cb6770db34cb35b0434
#
_cell.length_a   1.000
_cell.length_b   1.000
_cell.length_c   1.000
_cell.angle_alpha   90.00
_cell.angle_beta   90.00
_cell.angle_gamma   90.00
#
_symmetry.space_group_name_H-M   'P 1'
#
loop_
_entity.id
_entity.type
_entity.pdbx_description
1 polymer ?
#
loop_
_entity_poly.entity_id
_entity_poly.type
_entity_poly.pdbx_seq_one_letter_code
_entity_poly.pdbx_strand_id
1 'polypeptide(L)'
;MHPVLRLYEDVLSSAENVEFQLPPLPRFIFVVQGAATIGGVSINEGAAWQGEAATLVKPGPGGVTIWRWELARGDQGSTVACAPGMASHEKLTAFLETFPKGDLLMRGDSVAFLPGGCAYTHRHQGPGIRCMIEGGIRIDTHARSTSYGVGGAWYETGPDPVFAQAAMDRPSRFIRVMILPRALVGKSSIEYLHEEDKAKPKTQSYKSYADAPITFDTARK
;
A
#
# COMPACT_ATOMS: atom_id res chain seq x y z
N MET A 1 13.95 -17.07 -6.32
CA MET A 1 14.16 -15.78 -5.64
C MET A 1 12.80 -15.23 -5.24
N HIS A 2 12.61 -14.83 -3.95
CA HIS A 2 11.30 -14.44 -3.45
C HIS A 2 10.89 -13.05 -3.96
N PRO A 3 9.61 -12.84 -4.33
CA PRO A 3 9.07 -11.51 -4.56
C PRO A 3 9.16 -10.66 -3.29
N VAL A 4 9.34 -9.35 -3.48
CA VAL A 4 9.45 -8.37 -2.39
C VAL A 4 8.50 -7.23 -2.67
N LEU A 5 7.69 -6.85 -1.70
CA LEU A 5 6.93 -5.61 -1.71
C LEU A 5 7.64 -4.60 -0.82
N ARG A 6 7.91 -3.42 -1.36
CA ARG A 6 8.58 -2.33 -0.64
C ARG A 6 7.69 -1.12 -0.56
N LEU A 7 7.74 -0.42 0.54
CA LEU A 7 7.09 0.88 0.74
C LEU A 7 8.14 1.95 1.03
N TYR A 8 8.12 2.99 0.24
CA TYR A 8 8.93 4.20 0.40
C TYR A 8 8.06 5.42 0.70
N GLU A 9 8.63 6.35 1.43
CA GLU A 9 8.19 7.74 1.46
C GLU A 9 9.20 8.55 0.68
N ASP A 10 8.76 9.17 -0.41
CA ASP A 10 9.57 10.05 -1.22
C ASP A 10 9.10 11.49 -1.03
N VAL A 11 10.04 12.39 -0.75
CA VAL A 11 9.82 13.83 -0.60
C VAL A 11 10.56 14.55 -1.72
N LEU A 12 9.83 15.31 -2.55
CA LEU A 12 10.40 16.09 -3.64
C LEU A 12 10.03 17.57 -3.43
N SER A 13 11.05 18.42 -3.38
CA SER A 13 10.85 19.86 -3.27
C SER A 13 10.33 20.47 -4.57
N SER A 14 9.80 21.69 -4.48
CA SER A 14 9.35 22.46 -5.64
C SER A 14 10.47 23.17 -6.41
N ALA A 15 11.74 22.85 -6.14
CA ALA A 15 12.86 23.46 -6.85
C ALA A 15 12.81 23.13 -8.35
N GLU A 16 13.26 24.06 -9.18
CA GLU A 16 13.34 23.85 -10.62
C GLU A 16 14.18 22.61 -10.94
N ASN A 17 13.72 21.83 -11.93
CA ASN A 17 14.36 20.61 -12.42
C ASN A 17 14.40 19.43 -11.43
N VAL A 18 13.62 19.44 -10.36
CA VAL A 18 13.46 18.22 -9.54
C VAL A 18 12.56 17.23 -10.30
N GLU A 19 13.17 16.15 -10.75
CA GLU A 19 12.51 15.07 -11.46
C GLU A 19 13.00 13.73 -10.93
N PHE A 20 12.08 12.82 -10.60
CA PHE A 20 12.40 11.51 -10.09
C PHE A 20 12.03 10.42 -11.10
N GLN A 21 13.05 9.87 -11.76
CA GLN A 21 12.86 8.79 -12.73
C GLN A 21 12.82 7.44 -12.05
N LEU A 22 11.71 6.74 -12.21
CA LEU A 22 11.47 5.41 -11.69
C LEU A 22 11.58 4.34 -12.79
N PRO A 23 12.33 3.23 -12.58
CA PRO A 23 12.46 2.15 -13.57
C PRO A 23 11.13 1.38 -13.73
N PRO A 24 10.99 0.52 -14.76
CA PRO A 24 9.77 -0.26 -14.97
C PRO A 24 9.62 -1.33 -13.88
N LEU A 25 8.60 -1.16 -13.02
CA LEU A 25 8.17 -2.11 -11.97
C LEU A 25 6.67 -1.93 -11.72
N PRO A 26 5.93 -2.99 -11.37
CA PRO A 26 4.58 -2.84 -10.84
C PRO A 26 4.61 -1.97 -9.58
N ARG A 27 3.87 -0.86 -9.63
CA ARG A 27 3.93 0.14 -8.55
C ARG A 27 2.59 0.84 -8.36
N PHE A 28 2.36 1.21 -7.11
CA PHE A 28 1.28 2.07 -6.68
C PHE A 28 1.87 3.28 -5.96
N ILE A 29 1.43 4.48 -6.30
CA ILE A 29 1.86 5.73 -5.70
C ILE A 29 0.64 6.47 -5.16
N PHE A 30 0.69 6.84 -3.87
CA PHE A 30 -0.32 7.66 -3.21
C PHE A 30 0.28 9.02 -2.86
N VAL A 31 -0.40 10.10 -3.21
CA VAL A 31 0.03 11.46 -2.86
C VAL A 31 -0.44 11.78 -1.45
N VAL A 32 0.51 11.86 -0.52
CA VAL A 32 0.26 12.13 0.91
C VAL A 32 0.04 13.60 1.15
N GLN A 33 0.85 14.45 0.50
CA GLN A 33 0.78 15.91 0.61
C GLN A 33 1.22 16.57 -0.69
N GLY A 34 0.56 17.64 -1.06
CA GLY A 34 0.88 18.43 -2.25
C GLY A 34 0.31 17.84 -3.54
N ALA A 35 1.05 17.95 -4.64
CA ALA A 35 0.66 17.43 -5.95
C ALA A 35 1.88 17.01 -6.76
N ALA A 36 1.68 16.08 -7.70
CA ALA A 36 2.72 15.67 -8.63
C ALA A 36 2.14 15.36 -10.02
N THR A 37 2.96 15.49 -11.06
CA THR A 37 2.70 14.85 -12.35
C THR A 37 3.42 13.51 -12.36
N ILE A 38 2.68 12.41 -12.50
CA ILE A 38 3.20 11.05 -12.48
C ILE A 38 2.85 10.38 -13.81
N GLY A 39 3.86 10.01 -14.60
CA GLY A 39 3.63 9.42 -15.92
C GLY A 39 2.79 10.32 -16.86
N GLY A 40 2.93 11.64 -16.74
CA GLY A 40 2.16 12.61 -17.52
C GLY A 40 0.78 12.95 -16.98
N VAL A 41 0.34 12.31 -15.87
CA VAL A 41 -0.97 12.56 -15.23
C VAL A 41 -0.80 13.39 -13.98
N SER A 42 -1.58 14.45 -13.83
CA SER A 42 -1.59 15.28 -12.60
C SER A 42 -2.38 14.56 -11.49
N ILE A 43 -1.72 14.35 -10.36
CA ILE A 43 -2.26 13.66 -9.18
C ILE A 43 -2.15 14.59 -7.98
N ASN A 44 -3.27 14.86 -7.35
CA ASN A 44 -3.36 15.72 -6.17
C ASN A 44 -3.32 14.91 -4.87
N GLU A 45 -3.17 15.61 -3.76
CA GLU A 45 -3.27 15.06 -2.41
C GLU A 45 -4.50 14.17 -2.22
N GLY A 46 -4.32 13.03 -1.57
CA GLY A 46 -5.38 12.05 -1.33
C GLY A 46 -5.81 11.23 -2.55
N ALA A 47 -5.11 11.38 -3.69
CA ALA A 47 -5.29 10.58 -4.89
C ALA A 47 -4.08 9.65 -5.14
N ALA A 48 -4.22 8.74 -6.10
CA ALA A 48 -3.19 7.75 -6.38
C ALA A 48 -3.02 7.49 -7.87
N TRP A 49 -1.88 6.91 -8.23
CA TRP A 49 -1.51 6.44 -9.55
C TRP A 49 -1.00 5.00 -9.48
N GLN A 50 -1.27 4.20 -10.48
CA GLN A 50 -0.73 2.85 -10.64
C GLN A 50 -0.19 2.64 -12.04
N GLY A 51 0.92 1.91 -12.17
CA GLY A 51 1.49 1.52 -13.46
C GLY A 51 2.70 0.61 -13.31
N GLU A 52 3.21 0.12 -14.45
CA GLU A 52 4.33 -0.81 -14.52
C GLU A 52 5.50 -0.27 -15.36
N ALA A 53 5.24 0.70 -16.23
CA ALA A 53 6.26 1.28 -17.08
C ALA A 53 7.24 2.16 -16.30
N ALA A 54 8.39 2.44 -16.92
CA ALA A 54 9.27 3.50 -16.46
C ALA A 54 8.48 4.81 -16.35
N THR A 55 8.62 5.50 -15.23
CA THR A 55 7.73 6.59 -14.87
C THR A 55 8.49 7.76 -14.30
N LEU A 56 8.19 8.96 -14.80
CA LEU A 56 8.73 10.20 -14.30
C LEU A 56 7.75 10.82 -13.29
N VAL A 57 8.26 11.18 -12.11
CA VAL A 57 7.54 11.93 -11.08
C VAL A 57 8.10 13.33 -11.01
N LYS A 58 7.24 14.33 -11.24
CA LYS A 58 7.56 15.75 -11.13
C LYS A 58 6.71 16.37 -10.02
N PRO A 59 7.32 17.02 -9.01
CA PRO A 59 6.55 17.70 -7.97
C PRO A 59 5.77 18.90 -8.55
N GLY A 60 4.65 19.20 -7.92
CA GLY A 60 3.94 20.46 -8.17
C GLY A 60 4.62 21.67 -7.51
N PRO A 61 4.05 22.88 -7.65
CA PRO A 61 4.67 24.13 -7.18
C PRO A 61 4.95 24.19 -5.67
N GLY A 62 4.24 23.40 -4.87
CA GLY A 62 4.45 23.28 -3.41
C GLY A 62 5.34 22.10 -3.01
N GLY A 63 5.92 21.37 -3.94
CA GLY A 63 6.55 20.08 -3.67
C GLY A 63 5.53 18.96 -3.50
N VAL A 64 6.01 17.76 -3.19
CA VAL A 64 5.15 16.59 -2.96
C VAL A 64 5.78 15.63 -1.98
N THR A 65 4.96 15.02 -1.13
CA THR A 65 5.26 13.81 -0.37
C THR A 65 4.40 12.69 -0.93
N ILE A 66 5.02 11.61 -1.35
CA ILE A 66 4.34 10.41 -1.87
C ILE A 66 4.71 9.19 -1.06
N TRP A 67 3.78 8.26 -0.93
CA TRP A 67 4.05 6.88 -0.56
C TRP A 67 4.04 6.02 -1.82
N ARG A 68 5.10 5.25 -2.00
CA ARG A 68 5.33 4.43 -3.19
C ARG A 68 5.52 2.97 -2.81
N TRP A 69 4.60 2.11 -3.24
CA TRP A 69 4.72 0.66 -3.15
C TRP A 69 5.27 0.11 -4.45
N GLU A 70 6.27 -0.75 -4.37
CA GLU A 70 6.88 -1.42 -5.52
C GLU A 70 6.95 -2.93 -5.30
N LEU A 71 6.45 -3.69 -6.27
CA LEU A 71 6.66 -5.12 -6.33
C LEU A 71 7.92 -5.40 -7.15
N ALA A 72 8.91 -6.02 -6.53
CA ALA A 72 10.21 -6.29 -7.15
C ALA A 72 10.64 -7.73 -6.85
N ARG A 73 11.71 -8.17 -7.50
CA ARG A 73 12.44 -9.38 -7.11
C ARG A 73 13.39 -9.02 -5.96
N GLY A 74 13.68 -9.99 -5.11
CA GLY A 74 14.50 -9.74 -3.93
C GLY A 74 15.92 -9.22 -4.22
N ASP A 75 16.46 -9.49 -5.42
CA ASP A 75 17.77 -9.03 -5.90
C ASP A 75 17.71 -7.69 -6.65
N GLN A 76 16.52 -7.21 -7.04
CA GLN A 76 16.39 -5.91 -7.66
C GLN A 76 16.56 -4.82 -6.60
N GLY A 77 17.56 -3.99 -6.81
CA GLY A 77 17.75 -2.76 -6.02
C GLY A 77 16.56 -1.82 -6.20
N SER A 78 16.25 -1.09 -5.14
CA SER A 78 15.25 -0.02 -5.22
C SER A 78 15.88 1.25 -5.72
N THR A 79 15.12 2.01 -6.50
CA THR A 79 15.49 3.38 -6.83
C THR A 79 15.14 4.28 -5.64
N VAL A 80 16.14 4.90 -5.06
CA VAL A 80 15.99 5.88 -3.99
C VAL A 80 16.44 7.25 -4.49
N ALA A 81 15.67 8.26 -4.18
CA ALA A 81 16.01 9.64 -4.47
C ALA A 81 17.02 10.14 -3.43
N CYS A 82 18.19 10.56 -3.86
CA CYS A 82 19.24 11.11 -2.99
C CYS A 82 19.94 12.33 -3.60
N ALA A 83 19.27 13.04 -4.51
CA ALA A 83 19.76 14.27 -5.12
C ALA A 83 19.26 15.52 -4.38
N PRO A 84 19.87 16.70 -4.56
CA PRO A 84 19.36 17.94 -3.98
C PRO A 84 17.87 18.14 -4.29
N GLY A 85 17.09 18.44 -3.28
CA GLY A 85 15.63 18.60 -3.38
C GLY A 85 14.83 17.30 -3.43
N MET A 86 15.48 16.12 -3.31
CA MET A 86 14.81 14.81 -3.28
C MET A 86 15.35 13.92 -2.16
N ALA A 87 14.46 13.20 -1.50
CA ALA A 87 14.82 12.19 -0.52
C ALA A 87 13.84 11.01 -0.57
N SER A 88 14.35 9.79 -0.44
CA SER A 88 13.55 8.58 -0.24
C SER A 88 13.88 7.96 1.11
N HIS A 89 12.83 7.58 1.83
CA HIS A 89 12.94 6.84 3.07
C HIS A 89 12.20 5.50 2.93
N GLU A 90 12.92 4.39 3.09
CA GLU A 90 12.29 3.08 3.12
C GLU A 90 11.54 2.91 4.44
N LYS A 91 10.22 2.74 4.35
CA LYS A 91 9.34 2.53 5.53
C LYS A 91 9.21 1.06 5.89
N LEU A 92 9.12 0.20 4.88
CA LEU A 92 8.98 -1.24 5.08
C LEU A 92 9.36 -2.03 3.82
N THR A 93 10.10 -3.10 4.02
CA THR A 93 10.36 -4.13 3.00
C THR A 93 9.84 -5.47 3.52
N ALA A 94 8.99 -6.14 2.73
CA ALA A 94 8.42 -7.44 3.04
C ALA A 94 8.75 -8.48 1.96
N PHE A 95 9.34 -9.61 2.35
CA PHE A 95 9.47 -10.78 1.51
C PHE A 95 8.13 -11.51 1.46
N LEU A 96 7.60 -11.74 0.25
CA LEU A 96 6.28 -12.30 0.07
C LEU A 96 6.35 -13.83 0.04
N GLU A 97 6.35 -14.45 1.22
CA GLU A 97 6.40 -15.92 1.36
C GLU A 97 5.14 -16.58 0.81
N THR A 98 3.99 -15.94 0.95
CA THR A 98 2.67 -16.40 0.51
C THR A 98 2.25 -15.71 -0.78
N PHE A 99 3.06 -15.79 -1.82
CA PHE A 99 2.80 -15.12 -3.09
C PHE A 99 1.72 -15.87 -3.89
N PRO A 100 0.67 -15.19 -4.41
CA PRO A 100 -0.35 -15.83 -5.22
C PRO A 100 0.21 -16.47 -6.50
N LYS A 101 -0.37 -17.59 -6.91
CA LYS A 101 0.00 -18.27 -8.15
C LYS A 101 -0.82 -17.76 -9.34
N GLY A 102 -0.23 -17.82 -10.54
CA GLY A 102 -0.88 -17.43 -11.79
C GLY A 102 -0.91 -15.92 -12.01
N ASP A 103 -1.95 -15.46 -12.70
CA ASP A 103 -2.13 -14.04 -13.02
C ASP A 103 -2.41 -13.21 -11.77
N LEU A 104 -1.82 -12.04 -11.70
CA LEU A 104 -1.83 -11.17 -10.54
C LEU A 104 -2.59 -9.87 -10.79
N LEU A 105 -3.03 -9.26 -9.71
CA LEU A 105 -3.43 -7.86 -9.65
C LEU A 105 -2.73 -7.16 -8.49
N MET A 106 -2.51 -5.87 -8.65
CA MET A 106 -2.15 -4.97 -7.56
C MET A 106 -3.37 -4.13 -7.22
N ARG A 107 -3.80 -4.19 -5.96
CA ARG A 107 -4.91 -3.39 -5.43
C ARG A 107 -4.38 -2.34 -4.48
N GLY A 108 -4.74 -1.07 -4.74
CA GLY A 108 -4.51 0.04 -3.83
C GLY A 108 -5.83 0.64 -3.37
N ASP A 109 -6.09 0.63 -2.08
CA ASP A 109 -7.29 1.20 -1.47
C ASP A 109 -6.99 1.89 -0.13
N SER A 110 -7.96 2.65 0.39
CA SER A 110 -7.96 3.05 1.78
C SER A 110 -9.07 2.35 2.55
N VAL A 111 -8.77 2.07 3.82
CA VAL A 111 -9.72 1.54 4.79
C VAL A 111 -9.86 2.55 5.91
N ALA A 112 -11.08 3.01 6.17
CA ALA A 112 -11.37 3.99 7.19
C ALA A 112 -12.35 3.42 8.24
N PHE A 113 -12.17 3.87 9.47
CA PHE A 113 -12.97 3.48 10.63
C PHE A 113 -13.44 4.70 11.39
N LEU A 114 -14.64 4.64 11.93
CA LEU A 114 -15.09 5.54 12.99
C LEU A 114 -14.33 5.22 14.30
N PRO A 115 -14.33 6.13 15.29
CA PRO A 115 -13.74 5.85 16.60
C PRO A 115 -14.25 4.52 17.18
N GLY A 116 -13.32 3.68 17.64
CA GLY A 116 -13.61 2.36 18.18
C GLY A 116 -14.07 1.29 17.17
N GLY A 117 -14.09 1.61 15.88
CA GLY A 117 -14.43 0.66 14.84
C GLY A 117 -13.40 -0.48 14.75
N CYS A 118 -13.82 -1.65 14.28
CA CYS A 118 -12.94 -2.80 14.15
C CYS A 118 -13.19 -3.57 12.84
N ALA A 119 -12.17 -4.30 12.39
CA ALA A 119 -12.33 -5.40 11.47
C ALA A 119 -12.17 -6.70 12.26
N TYR A 120 -13.27 -7.47 12.33
CA TYR A 120 -13.29 -8.76 13.02
C TYR A 120 -12.25 -9.72 12.45
N THR A 121 -11.91 -10.78 13.18
CA THR A 121 -10.86 -11.70 12.77
C THR A 121 -11.11 -12.25 11.37
N HIS A 122 -10.18 -11.94 10.49
CA HIS A 122 -10.27 -12.23 9.07
C HIS A 122 -8.91 -12.59 8.50
N ARG A 123 -8.92 -13.05 7.25
CA ARG A 123 -7.74 -13.22 6.41
C ARG A 123 -7.96 -12.60 5.03
N HIS A 124 -6.88 -12.42 4.29
CA HIS A 124 -6.90 -11.96 2.90
C HIS A 124 -6.36 -13.04 1.96
N GLN A 125 -6.75 -12.98 0.69
CA GLN A 125 -6.32 -13.92 -0.33
C GLN A 125 -4.98 -13.54 -0.99
N GLY A 126 -4.20 -12.70 -0.34
CA GLY A 126 -2.85 -12.34 -0.74
C GLY A 126 -2.19 -11.33 0.19
N PRO A 127 -0.86 -11.21 0.10
CA PRO A 127 -0.07 -10.36 0.97
C PRO A 127 -0.20 -8.88 0.63
N GLY A 128 0.17 -8.02 1.60
CA GLY A 128 0.22 -6.59 1.32
C GLY A 128 0.82 -5.77 2.46
N ILE A 129 1.18 -4.54 2.16
CA ILE A 129 1.68 -3.54 3.10
C ILE A 129 0.63 -2.45 3.28
N ARG A 130 0.42 -2.05 4.54
CA ARG A 130 -0.45 -0.97 4.97
C ARG A 130 0.38 0.15 5.57
N CYS A 131 -0.13 1.39 5.49
CA CYS A 131 0.48 2.55 6.14
C CYS A 131 -0.60 3.50 6.66
N MET A 132 -0.52 3.87 7.94
CA MET A 132 -1.48 4.78 8.56
C MET A 132 -1.35 6.19 8.00
N ILE A 133 -2.48 6.76 7.54
CA ILE A 133 -2.54 8.16 7.08
C ILE A 133 -3.25 9.05 8.11
N GLU A 134 -4.11 8.47 8.97
CA GLU A 134 -4.90 9.22 9.94
C GLU A 134 -5.23 8.35 11.16
N GLY A 135 -5.18 8.94 12.37
CA GLY A 135 -5.57 8.27 13.61
C GLY A 135 -4.57 7.24 14.10
N GLY A 136 -5.06 6.06 14.44
CA GLY A 136 -4.25 4.94 14.94
C GLY A 136 -5.01 3.62 14.88
N ILE A 137 -4.28 2.52 14.85
CA ILE A 137 -4.85 1.18 14.79
C ILE A 137 -3.99 0.19 15.59
N ARG A 138 -4.65 -0.75 16.26
CA ARG A 138 -4.02 -1.93 16.83
C ARG A 138 -4.29 -3.12 15.93
N ILE A 139 -3.27 -3.88 15.63
CA ILE A 139 -3.30 -5.10 14.83
C ILE A 139 -2.92 -6.27 15.72
N ASP A 140 -3.83 -7.23 15.82
CA ASP A 140 -3.61 -8.48 16.56
C ASP A 140 -3.44 -9.62 15.53
N THR A 141 -2.25 -10.21 15.51
CA THR A 141 -1.89 -11.33 14.63
C THR A 141 -0.73 -12.11 15.23
N HIS A 142 -0.59 -13.41 14.93
CA HIS A 142 0.48 -14.26 15.46
C HIS A 142 0.67 -14.18 16.98
N ALA A 143 -0.45 -14.14 17.74
CA ALA A 143 -0.47 -13.97 19.20
C ALA A 143 0.25 -12.70 19.70
N ARG A 144 0.36 -11.67 18.85
CA ARG A 144 0.95 -10.37 19.18
C ARG A 144 -0.04 -9.25 18.89
N SER A 145 0.01 -8.21 19.71
CA SER A 145 -0.71 -6.94 19.49
C SER A 145 0.32 -5.84 19.23
N THR A 146 0.16 -5.14 18.10
CA THR A 146 1.01 -4.01 17.75
C THR A 146 0.15 -2.81 17.37
N SER A 147 0.47 -1.65 17.92
CA SER A 147 -0.22 -0.40 17.61
C SER A 147 0.60 0.46 16.64
N TYR A 148 -0.10 1.03 15.66
CA TYR A 148 0.47 1.90 14.63
C TYR A 148 -0.22 3.26 14.66
N GLY A 149 0.58 4.32 14.70
CA GLY A 149 0.14 5.71 14.49
C GLY A 149 0.38 6.17 13.06
N VAL A 150 0.11 7.44 12.77
CA VAL A 150 0.31 8.05 11.45
C VAL A 150 1.75 7.84 10.96
N GLY A 151 1.90 7.40 9.70
CA GLY A 151 3.16 7.03 9.09
C GLY A 151 3.66 5.63 9.47
N GLY A 152 3.05 4.95 10.46
CA GLY A 152 3.37 3.56 10.80
C GLY A 152 2.93 2.59 9.72
N ALA A 153 3.81 1.67 9.32
CA ALA A 153 3.55 0.68 8.29
C ALA A 153 3.63 -0.75 8.85
N TRP A 154 2.81 -1.67 8.30
CA TRP A 154 2.85 -3.07 8.66
C TRP A 154 2.56 -3.96 7.45
N TYR A 155 3.04 -5.18 7.56
CA TYR A 155 2.83 -6.24 6.57
C TYR A 155 1.84 -7.27 7.08
N GLU A 156 0.96 -7.74 6.19
CA GLU A 156 0.12 -8.91 6.41
C GLU A 156 0.37 -9.91 5.28
N THR A 157 0.60 -11.16 5.65
CA THR A 157 0.91 -12.25 4.72
C THR A 157 -0.25 -12.61 3.79
N GLY A 158 -1.47 -12.30 4.22
CA GLY A 158 -2.73 -12.66 3.56
C GLY A 158 -3.46 -13.79 4.28
N PRO A 159 -2.98 -15.04 4.26
CA PRO A 159 -3.70 -16.16 4.85
C PRO A 159 -3.71 -16.18 6.39
N ASP A 160 -2.78 -15.49 7.04
CA ASP A 160 -2.73 -15.44 8.49
C ASP A 160 -3.89 -14.61 9.07
N PRO A 161 -4.50 -15.08 10.19
CA PRO A 161 -5.57 -14.35 10.85
C PRO A 161 -5.12 -13.00 11.40
N VAL A 162 -5.95 -11.99 11.15
CA VAL A 162 -5.74 -10.62 11.64
C VAL A 162 -7.03 -10.07 12.23
N PHE A 163 -6.94 -9.45 13.43
CA PHE A 163 -7.96 -8.58 13.98
C PHE A 163 -7.43 -7.15 14.01
N ALA A 164 -8.25 -6.17 13.66
CA ALA A 164 -7.86 -4.77 13.66
C ALA A 164 -8.82 -3.93 14.49
N GLN A 165 -8.28 -3.10 15.41
CA GLN A 165 -9.02 -2.19 16.27
C GLN A 165 -8.55 -0.77 16.05
N ALA A 166 -9.41 0.09 15.53
CA ALA A 166 -9.15 1.52 15.39
C ALA A 166 -9.07 2.24 16.74
N ALA A 167 -8.44 3.41 16.77
CA ALA A 167 -8.40 4.27 17.95
C ALA A 167 -9.80 4.53 18.49
N MET A 168 -9.94 4.56 19.83
CA MET A 168 -11.23 4.71 20.49
C MET A 168 -11.75 6.15 20.48
N ASP A 169 -10.86 7.13 20.32
CA ASP A 169 -11.08 8.56 20.53
C ASP A 169 -11.11 9.38 19.22
N ARG A 170 -10.75 8.78 18.09
CA ARG A 170 -10.65 9.50 16.82
C ARG A 170 -10.83 8.57 15.61
N PRO A 171 -11.25 9.12 14.45
CA PRO A 171 -11.26 8.37 13.19
C PRO A 171 -9.87 7.83 12.85
N SER A 172 -9.84 6.72 12.15
CA SER A 172 -8.59 6.08 11.71
C SER A 172 -8.69 5.68 10.26
N ARG A 173 -7.61 5.86 9.50
CA ARG A 173 -7.55 5.50 8.09
C ARG A 173 -6.13 5.08 7.70
N PHE A 174 -6.04 4.03 6.92
CA PHE A 174 -4.77 3.60 6.32
C PHE A 174 -4.90 3.40 4.81
N ILE A 175 -3.79 3.51 4.12
CA ILE A 175 -3.63 3.12 2.72
C ILE A 175 -3.08 1.69 2.70
N ARG A 176 -3.67 0.85 1.86
CA ARG A 176 -3.32 -0.56 1.72
C ARG A 176 -2.99 -0.88 0.27
N VAL A 177 -1.87 -1.60 0.06
CA VAL A 177 -1.55 -2.19 -1.23
C VAL A 177 -1.37 -3.69 -1.08
N MET A 178 -2.10 -4.46 -1.88
CA MET A 178 -2.11 -5.92 -1.86
C MET A 178 -1.76 -6.48 -3.22
N ILE A 179 -1.08 -7.63 -3.21
CA ILE A 179 -0.86 -8.47 -4.38
C ILE A 179 -1.81 -9.66 -4.28
N LEU A 180 -2.73 -9.75 -5.23
CA LEU A 180 -3.86 -10.67 -5.18
C LEU A 180 -3.93 -11.50 -6.47
N PRO A 181 -4.62 -12.68 -6.46
CA PRO A 181 -5.00 -13.35 -7.68
C PRO A 181 -5.85 -12.45 -8.58
N ARG A 182 -5.58 -12.41 -9.88
CA ARG A 182 -6.33 -11.59 -10.87
C ARG A 182 -7.84 -11.85 -10.86
N ALA A 183 -8.26 -13.07 -10.52
CA ALA A 183 -9.68 -13.43 -10.43
C ALA A 183 -10.48 -12.61 -9.39
N LEU A 184 -9.77 -11.85 -8.53
CA LEU A 184 -10.38 -10.97 -7.50
C LEU A 184 -10.57 -9.53 -7.97
N VAL A 185 -10.32 -9.19 -9.23
CA VAL A 185 -10.65 -7.86 -9.77
C VAL A 185 -12.12 -7.55 -9.47
N GLY A 186 -12.39 -6.41 -8.82
CA GLY A 186 -13.74 -5.97 -8.44
C GLY A 186 -14.41 -6.78 -7.32
N LYS A 187 -13.73 -7.77 -6.73
CA LYS A 187 -14.28 -8.63 -5.67
C LYS A 187 -13.58 -8.40 -4.34
N SER A 188 -14.27 -8.70 -3.23
CA SER A 188 -13.68 -8.67 -1.90
C SER A 188 -12.56 -9.70 -1.76
N SER A 189 -11.46 -9.31 -1.12
CA SER A 189 -10.36 -10.22 -0.73
C SER A 189 -10.43 -10.66 0.73
N ILE A 190 -11.36 -10.10 1.52
CA ILE A 190 -11.51 -10.41 2.96
C ILE A 190 -12.37 -11.66 3.15
N GLU A 191 -11.95 -12.52 4.06
CA GLU A 191 -12.67 -13.71 4.50
C GLU A 191 -12.68 -13.75 6.03
N TYR A 192 -13.87 -13.63 6.63
CA TYR A 192 -14.03 -13.71 8.09
C TYR A 192 -13.92 -15.15 8.57
N LEU A 193 -13.17 -15.38 9.65
CA LEU A 193 -12.92 -16.73 10.17
C LEU A 193 -14.11 -17.29 10.96
N HIS A 194 -14.84 -16.43 11.67
CA HIS A 194 -15.98 -16.86 12.50
C HIS A 194 -17.30 -16.56 11.79
N GLU A 195 -18.19 -17.53 11.73
CA GLU A 195 -19.52 -17.38 11.08
C GLU A 195 -20.33 -16.24 11.71
N GLU A 196 -20.28 -16.10 13.03
CA GLU A 196 -20.94 -15.03 13.77
C GLU A 196 -20.47 -13.63 13.35
N ASP A 197 -19.20 -13.49 12.93
CA ASP A 197 -18.64 -12.21 12.49
C ASP A 197 -19.12 -11.83 11.07
N LYS A 198 -19.53 -12.81 10.27
CA LYS A 198 -20.07 -12.56 8.92
C LYS A 198 -21.38 -11.77 8.98
N ALA A 199 -22.21 -12.04 9.98
CA ALA A 199 -23.51 -11.39 10.15
C ALA A 199 -23.44 -10.03 10.87
N LYS A 200 -22.34 -9.73 11.58
CA LYS A 200 -22.18 -8.48 12.32
C LYS A 200 -22.06 -7.26 11.38
N PRO A 201 -22.56 -6.09 11.77
CA PRO A 201 -22.34 -4.85 11.03
C PRO A 201 -20.84 -4.58 10.84
N LYS A 202 -20.45 -4.20 9.61
CA LYS A 202 -19.07 -3.82 9.31
C LYS A 202 -18.90 -2.32 9.60
N THR A 203 -17.85 -1.99 10.36
CA THR A 203 -17.58 -0.61 10.79
C THR A 203 -16.51 0.07 9.95
N GLN A 204 -15.90 -0.68 9.02
CA GLN A 204 -14.94 -0.16 8.05
C GLN A 204 -15.60 0.25 6.74
N SER A 205 -15.10 1.33 6.17
CA SER A 205 -15.44 1.79 4.81
C SER A 205 -14.21 1.76 3.91
N TYR A 206 -14.45 1.57 2.61
CA TYR A 206 -13.39 1.39 1.62
C TYR A 206 -13.49 2.43 0.52
N LYS A 207 -12.33 2.96 0.07
CA LYS A 207 -12.20 3.73 -1.16
C LYS A 207 -11.14 3.06 -2.03
N SER A 208 -11.55 2.53 -3.19
CA SER A 208 -10.62 1.98 -4.18
C SER A 208 -9.97 3.11 -4.95
N TYR A 209 -8.65 3.04 -5.12
CA TYR A 209 -7.86 3.93 -5.99
C TYR A 209 -7.41 3.18 -7.24
N ALA A 210 -7.07 1.91 -7.10
CA ALA A 210 -6.60 1.06 -8.18
C ALA A 210 -6.93 -0.40 -7.88
N ASP A 211 -7.31 -1.15 -8.91
CA ASP A 211 -7.60 -2.59 -8.86
C ASP A 211 -7.31 -3.18 -10.25
N ALA A 212 -6.02 -3.23 -10.60
CA ALA A 212 -5.61 -3.52 -11.97
C ALA A 212 -4.67 -4.72 -12.06
N PRO A 213 -4.79 -5.54 -13.13
CA PRO A 213 -3.83 -6.58 -13.43
C PRO A 213 -2.41 -6.03 -13.50
N ILE A 214 -1.45 -6.86 -13.07
CA ILE A 214 -0.01 -6.58 -13.19
C ILE A 214 0.70 -7.76 -13.83
N THR A 215 1.85 -7.44 -14.46
CA THR A 215 2.76 -8.44 -15.02
C THR A 215 3.93 -8.62 -14.06
N PHE A 216 4.09 -9.82 -13.52
CA PHE A 216 5.23 -10.13 -12.66
C PHE A 216 5.70 -11.57 -12.92
N ASP A 217 6.87 -11.69 -13.50
CA ASP A 217 7.45 -13.00 -13.80
C ASP A 217 8.23 -13.54 -12.60
N THR A 218 7.73 -14.63 -12.02
CA THR A 218 8.40 -15.36 -10.93
C THR A 218 9.40 -16.41 -11.43
N ALA A 219 9.45 -16.68 -12.76
CA ALA A 219 10.09 -17.86 -13.32
C ALA A 219 11.57 -17.71 -13.73
N ARG A 220 12.20 -16.54 -13.62
CA ARG A 220 13.64 -16.43 -13.87
C ARG A 220 14.43 -16.98 -12.67
N LYS A 221 15.00 -18.15 -12.89
CA LYS A 221 16.04 -18.77 -12.06
C LYS A 221 17.32 -17.96 -12.07
#